data_ad3fdbab09b589e3664aef4ceb397157
#
_entry.id   ad3fdbab09b589e3664aef4ceb397157
#
_cell.length_a   1.000
_cell.length_b   1.000
_cell.length_c   1.000
_cell.angle_alpha   90.00
_cell.angle_beta   90.00
_cell.angle_gamma   90.00
#
_symmetry.space_group_name_H-M   'P 1'
#
loop_
_entity.id
_entity.type
_entity.pdbx_description
1 polymer ?
#
loop_
_entity_poly.entity_id
_entity_poly.type
_entity_poly.pdbx_seq_one_letter_code
_entity_poly.pdbx_strand_id
1 'polypeptide(L)'
;MFSYINVLIASIEETFSNLNSNLKFELNVEKINLSPIYANAIGMITTELITNSIKHAFQDTSYPKIAIGFSINEDNVLTFLYSDNGNGVADFDLLKKNLGMRLISIFSRQLEGDYQFYNDNGLCFKLNFVLKNGKS
;
A
#
# COMPACT_ATOMS: atom_id res chain seq x y z
N MET A 1 7.85 -17.80 11.33
CA MET A 1 6.50 -17.94 10.76
C MET A 1 6.36 -17.08 9.52
N PHE A 2 5.70 -17.60 8.51
CA PHE A 2 5.45 -16.88 7.26
C PHE A 2 3.98 -16.61 7.09
N SER A 3 3.67 -15.51 6.42
CA SER A 3 2.29 -15.10 6.12
C SER A 3 2.13 -14.89 4.63
N TYR A 4 1.00 -15.31 4.07
CA TYR A 4 0.70 -15.02 2.67
C TYR A 4 0.16 -13.60 2.52
N ILE A 5 0.70 -12.88 1.55
CA ILE A 5 0.35 -11.48 1.33
C ILE A 5 -1.13 -11.31 0.97
N ASN A 6 -1.69 -12.25 0.22
CA ASN A 6 -3.11 -12.18 -0.15
C ASN A 6 -4.01 -12.27 1.07
N VAL A 7 -3.64 -13.07 2.08
CA VAL A 7 -4.41 -13.18 3.33
C VAL A 7 -4.27 -11.88 4.14
N LEU A 8 -3.05 -11.34 4.22
CA LEU A 8 -2.79 -10.08 4.92
C LEU A 8 -3.63 -8.94 4.34
N ILE A 9 -3.59 -8.79 3.02
CA ILE A 9 -4.29 -7.69 2.35
C ILE A 9 -5.81 -7.88 2.45
N ALA A 10 -6.31 -9.11 2.33
CA ALA A 10 -7.73 -9.39 2.50
C ALA A 10 -8.22 -9.02 3.90
N SER A 11 -7.40 -9.27 4.93
CA SER A 11 -7.72 -8.92 6.31
C SER A 11 -7.79 -7.39 6.49
N ILE A 12 -6.85 -6.67 5.92
CA ILE A 12 -6.83 -5.20 5.97
C ILE A 12 -8.06 -4.65 5.23
N GLU A 13 -8.36 -5.17 4.05
CA GLU A 13 -9.51 -4.76 3.25
C GLU A 13 -10.81 -4.95 4.04
N GLU A 14 -10.98 -6.08 4.68
CA GLU A 14 -12.16 -6.36 5.48
C GLU A 14 -12.33 -5.33 6.62
N THR A 15 -11.26 -5.02 7.32
CA THR A 15 -11.28 -4.03 8.39
C THR A 15 -11.78 -2.68 7.92
N PHE A 16 -11.23 -2.18 6.82
CA PHE A 16 -11.59 -0.87 6.30
C PHE A 16 -12.95 -0.84 5.62
N SER A 17 -13.35 -1.93 4.96
CA SER A 17 -14.68 -2.04 4.36
C SER A 17 -15.77 -1.99 5.40
N ASN A 18 -15.55 -2.61 6.57
CA ASN A 18 -16.51 -2.59 7.67
C ASN A 18 -16.68 -1.19 8.25
N LEU A 19 -15.63 -0.37 8.19
CA LEU A 19 -15.66 1.00 8.70
C LEU A 19 -16.17 2.02 7.69
N ASN A 20 -16.10 1.70 6.40
CA ASN A 20 -16.41 2.63 5.32
C ASN A 20 -17.21 1.91 4.24
N SER A 21 -18.52 1.85 4.42
CA SER A 21 -19.40 1.04 3.57
C SER A 21 -19.41 1.42 2.09
N ASN A 22 -19.09 2.69 1.76
CA ASN A 22 -19.05 3.15 0.38
C ASN A 22 -17.71 2.93 -0.31
N LEU A 23 -16.69 2.60 0.47
CA LEU A 23 -15.35 2.40 -0.07
C LEU A 23 -15.27 1.03 -0.75
N LYS A 24 -14.83 1.02 -1.99
CA LYS A 24 -14.63 -0.21 -2.76
C LYS A 24 -13.15 -0.50 -2.92
N PHE A 25 -12.79 -1.76 -2.82
CA PHE A 25 -11.42 -2.22 -3.02
C PHE A 25 -11.35 -3.07 -4.28
N GLU A 26 -10.29 -2.85 -5.05
CA GLU A 26 -9.94 -3.70 -6.19
C GLU A 26 -8.58 -4.32 -5.87
N LEU A 27 -8.56 -5.62 -5.66
CA LEU A 27 -7.36 -6.33 -5.24
C LEU A 27 -6.86 -7.23 -6.37
N ASN A 28 -5.58 -7.09 -6.69
CA ASN A 28 -4.89 -7.96 -7.64
C ASN A 28 -3.60 -8.43 -6.97
N VAL A 29 -3.73 -9.42 -6.10
CA VAL A 29 -2.66 -9.82 -5.18
C VAL A 29 -2.30 -11.28 -5.41
N GLU A 30 -1.08 -11.51 -5.88
CA GLU A 30 -0.56 -12.86 -6.03
C GLU A 30 -0.34 -13.50 -4.66
N LYS A 31 -0.36 -14.84 -4.65
CA LYS A 31 -0.11 -15.60 -3.42
C LYS A 31 1.39 -15.65 -3.18
N ILE A 32 1.89 -14.74 -2.37
CA ILE A 32 3.31 -14.60 -2.06
C ILE A 32 3.50 -14.82 -0.57
N ASN A 33 4.45 -15.69 -0.21
CA ASN A 33 4.74 -15.99 1.18
C ASN A 33 5.78 -15.00 1.73
N LEU A 34 5.48 -14.39 2.87
CA LEU A 34 6.31 -13.36 3.48
C LEU A 34 6.79 -13.77 4.86
N SER A 35 8.06 -13.52 5.16
CA SER A 35 8.54 -13.58 6.53
C SER A 35 7.93 -12.45 7.35
N PRO A 36 7.92 -12.56 8.70
CA PRO A 36 7.30 -11.55 9.56
C PRO A 36 7.78 -10.12 9.35
N ILE A 37 9.07 -9.94 9.06
CA ILE A 37 9.61 -8.58 8.83
C ILE A 37 8.95 -7.94 7.60
N TYR A 38 8.84 -8.69 6.51
CA TYR A 38 8.20 -8.18 5.29
C TYR A 38 6.70 -7.97 5.50
N ALA A 39 6.03 -8.93 6.14
CA ALA A 39 4.60 -8.84 6.39
C ALA A 39 4.28 -7.62 7.25
N ASN A 40 5.07 -7.35 8.29
CA ASN A 40 4.89 -6.20 9.15
C ASN A 40 5.04 -4.89 8.38
N ALA A 41 6.13 -4.76 7.61
CA ALA A 41 6.40 -3.54 6.86
C ALA A 41 5.31 -3.27 5.82
N ILE A 42 4.91 -4.28 5.06
CA ILE A 42 3.85 -4.15 4.05
C ILE A 42 2.51 -3.82 4.69
N GLY A 43 2.18 -4.46 5.81
CA GLY A 43 0.96 -4.18 6.53
C GLY A 43 0.88 -2.73 7.01
N MET A 44 1.98 -2.22 7.56
CA MET A 44 2.05 -0.84 8.03
C MET A 44 1.94 0.15 6.88
N ILE A 45 2.66 -0.08 5.79
CA ILE A 45 2.60 0.78 4.61
C ILE A 45 1.17 0.82 4.05
N THR A 46 0.56 -0.33 3.88
CA THR A 46 -0.79 -0.44 3.33
C THR A 46 -1.81 0.29 4.21
N THR A 47 -1.75 0.07 5.52
CA THR A 47 -2.64 0.71 6.47
C THR A 47 -2.51 2.23 6.43
N GLU A 48 -1.28 2.75 6.36
CA GLU A 48 -1.05 4.20 6.31
C GLU A 48 -1.56 4.81 5.00
N LEU A 49 -1.36 4.12 3.88
CA LEU A 49 -1.88 4.58 2.60
C LEU A 49 -3.40 4.66 2.60
N ILE A 50 -4.07 3.61 3.07
CA ILE A 50 -5.54 3.57 3.12
C ILE A 50 -6.06 4.68 4.06
N THR A 51 -5.47 4.82 5.24
CA THR A 51 -5.86 5.85 6.20
C THR A 51 -5.74 7.24 5.60
N ASN A 52 -4.65 7.51 4.88
CA ASN A 52 -4.46 8.80 4.22
C ASN A 52 -5.50 9.05 3.13
N SER A 53 -5.83 8.03 2.35
CA SER A 53 -6.87 8.15 1.32
C SER A 53 -8.22 8.51 1.95
N ILE A 54 -8.59 7.82 3.02
CA ILE A 54 -9.86 8.06 3.71
C ILE A 54 -9.91 9.47 4.30
N LYS A 55 -8.82 9.93 4.91
CA LYS A 55 -8.79 11.24 5.56
C LYS A 55 -8.71 12.41 4.60
N HIS A 56 -8.03 12.25 3.46
CA HIS A 56 -7.63 13.39 2.64
C HIS A 56 -8.05 13.33 1.18
N ALA A 57 -8.22 12.14 0.62
CA ALA A 57 -8.41 12.01 -0.82
C ALA A 57 -9.87 12.02 -1.27
N PHE A 58 -10.78 11.57 -0.41
CA PHE A 58 -12.15 11.25 -0.82
C PHE A 58 -13.20 12.31 -0.46
N GLN A 59 -12.79 13.52 -0.14
CA GLN A 59 -13.71 14.55 0.31
C GLN A 59 -14.82 14.85 -0.70
N ASP A 60 -14.50 14.84 -1.99
CA ASP A 60 -15.43 15.14 -3.06
C ASP A 60 -15.72 13.92 -3.95
N THR A 61 -15.44 12.73 -3.45
CA THR A 61 -15.55 11.50 -4.23
C THR A 61 -16.80 10.72 -3.82
N SER A 62 -17.75 10.61 -4.76
CA SER A 62 -19.03 9.92 -4.49
C SER A 62 -18.85 8.40 -4.41
N TYR A 63 -17.89 7.85 -5.16
CA TYR A 63 -17.64 6.42 -5.23
C TYR A 63 -16.16 6.15 -4.97
N PRO A 64 -15.71 6.26 -3.71
CA PRO A 64 -14.31 6.09 -3.38
C PRO A 64 -13.85 4.66 -3.65
N LYS A 65 -12.67 4.54 -4.26
CA LYS A 65 -12.11 3.27 -4.66
C LYS A 65 -10.60 3.25 -4.38
N ILE A 66 -10.12 2.12 -3.86
CA ILE A 66 -8.70 1.87 -3.66
C ILE A 66 -8.33 0.61 -4.41
N ALA A 67 -7.27 0.68 -5.21
CA ALA A 67 -6.72 -0.47 -5.92
C ALA A 67 -5.37 -0.85 -5.32
N ILE A 68 -5.18 -2.14 -5.05
CA ILE A 68 -3.95 -2.67 -4.48
C ILE A 68 -3.50 -3.85 -5.31
N GLY A 69 -2.24 -3.83 -5.76
CA GLY A 69 -1.65 -4.90 -6.52
C GLY A 69 -0.32 -5.33 -5.93
N PHE A 70 -0.08 -6.64 -5.90
CA PHE A 70 1.20 -7.24 -5.52
C PHE A 70 1.54 -8.33 -6.52
N SER A 71 2.73 -8.24 -7.07
CA SER A 71 3.26 -9.24 -7.98
C SER A 71 4.74 -9.46 -7.72
N ILE A 72 5.24 -10.61 -8.16
CA ILE A 72 6.66 -10.94 -8.03
C ILE A 72 7.17 -11.45 -9.36
N ASN A 73 8.37 -11.04 -9.76
CA ASN A 73 8.96 -11.49 -11.02
C ASN A 73 9.99 -12.61 -10.79
N GLU A 74 10.62 -13.06 -11.88
CA GLU A 74 11.59 -14.16 -11.83
C GLU A 74 12.82 -13.84 -10.99
N ASP A 75 13.16 -12.57 -10.84
CA ASP A 75 14.31 -12.13 -10.05
C ASP A 75 13.95 -11.88 -8.58
N ASN A 76 12.77 -12.33 -8.16
CA ASN A 76 12.26 -12.11 -6.80
C ASN A 76 12.09 -10.63 -6.46
N VAL A 77 11.86 -9.79 -7.46
CA VAL A 77 11.48 -8.39 -7.21
C VAL A 77 9.97 -8.36 -7.03
N LEU A 78 9.57 -7.96 -5.84
CA LEU A 78 8.16 -7.75 -5.52
C LEU A 78 7.79 -6.32 -5.91
N THR A 79 6.66 -6.17 -6.58
CA THR A 79 6.10 -4.86 -6.91
C THR A 79 4.79 -4.67 -6.17
N PHE A 80 4.71 -3.59 -5.41
CA PHE A 80 3.50 -3.15 -4.72
C PHE A 80 2.98 -1.90 -5.42
N LEU A 81 1.73 -1.96 -5.87
CA LEU A 81 1.04 -0.83 -6.49
C LEU A 81 -0.18 -0.48 -5.66
N TYR A 82 -0.29 0.79 -5.32
CA TYR A 82 -1.44 1.33 -4.61
C TYR A 82 -1.98 2.53 -5.36
N SER A 83 -3.28 2.65 -5.48
CA SER A 83 -3.89 3.86 -6.03
C SER A 83 -5.25 4.11 -5.42
N ASP A 84 -5.62 5.39 -5.33
CA ASP A 84 -6.98 5.79 -5.02
C ASP A 84 -7.55 6.63 -6.16
N ASN A 85 -8.85 6.82 -6.17
CA ASN A 85 -9.53 7.65 -7.18
C ASN A 85 -9.96 8.99 -6.60
N GLY A 86 -9.23 9.49 -5.60
CA GLY A 86 -9.53 10.76 -4.96
C GLY A 86 -8.98 11.96 -5.72
N ASN A 87 -8.79 13.05 -5.00
CA ASN A 87 -8.38 14.34 -5.58
C ASN A 87 -6.90 14.41 -5.95
N GLY A 88 -6.11 13.42 -5.57
CA GLY A 88 -4.67 13.49 -5.75
C GLY A 88 -4.02 14.39 -4.73
N VAL A 89 -2.75 14.70 -4.96
CA VAL A 89 -1.93 15.51 -4.06
C VAL A 89 -1.45 16.75 -4.79
N ALA A 90 -1.77 17.92 -4.26
CA ALA A 90 -1.37 19.20 -4.85
C ALA A 90 0.10 19.52 -4.58
N ASP A 91 0.60 19.15 -3.40
CA ASP A 91 1.95 19.46 -2.97
C ASP A 91 2.57 18.25 -2.25
N PHE A 92 3.43 17.52 -2.97
CA PHE A 92 4.08 16.34 -2.43
C PHE A 92 5.08 16.67 -1.30
N ASP A 93 5.68 17.86 -1.32
CA ASP A 93 6.60 18.26 -0.26
C ASP A 93 5.85 18.44 1.06
N LEU A 94 4.67 19.01 1.00
CA LEU A 94 3.81 19.13 2.18
C LEU A 94 3.35 17.76 2.67
N LEU A 95 3.01 16.87 1.74
CA LEU A 95 2.60 15.50 2.07
C LEU A 95 3.69 14.77 2.85
N LYS A 96 4.96 14.95 2.46
CA LYS A 96 6.09 14.30 3.13
C LYS A 96 6.24 14.67 4.59
N LYS A 97 5.65 15.77 5.03
CA LYS A 97 5.68 16.19 6.43
C LYS A 97 4.66 15.45 7.29
N ASN A 98 3.72 14.76 6.67
CA ASN A 98 2.72 13.96 7.37
C ASN A 98 3.38 12.77 8.06
N LEU A 99 2.99 12.48 9.30
CA LEU A 99 3.60 11.40 10.07
C LEU A 99 3.42 10.04 9.40
N GLY A 100 2.22 9.77 8.87
CA GLY A 100 1.95 8.52 8.16
C GLY A 100 2.86 8.35 6.95
N MET A 101 3.11 9.42 6.21
CA MET A 101 4.00 9.37 5.06
C MET A 101 5.46 9.14 5.46
N ARG A 102 5.87 9.66 6.62
CA ARG A 102 7.19 9.36 7.16
C ARG A 102 7.32 7.89 7.52
N LEU A 103 6.27 7.30 8.08
CA LEU A 103 6.25 5.87 8.40
C LEU A 103 6.36 5.03 7.14
N ILE A 104 5.66 5.40 6.06
CA ILE A 104 5.77 4.72 4.77
C ILE A 104 7.23 4.76 4.29
N SER A 105 7.88 5.91 4.39
CA SER A 105 9.27 6.07 4.00
C SER A 105 10.19 5.17 4.83
N ILE A 106 9.99 5.13 6.14
CA ILE A 106 10.80 4.31 7.05
C ILE A 106 10.67 2.83 6.71
N PHE A 107 9.44 2.35 6.54
CA PHE A 107 9.22 0.93 6.22
C PHE A 107 9.70 0.56 4.83
N SER A 108 9.58 1.47 3.86
CA SER A 108 10.12 1.24 2.51
C SER A 108 11.63 1.10 2.53
N ARG A 109 12.32 1.91 3.33
CA ARG A 109 13.78 1.79 3.51
C ARG A 109 14.15 0.51 4.24
N GLN A 110 13.34 0.10 5.21
CA GLN A 110 13.57 -1.16 5.91
C GLN A 110 13.54 -2.34 4.95
N LEU A 111 12.70 -2.26 3.93
CA LEU A 111 12.63 -3.27 2.86
C LEU A 111 13.74 -3.11 1.82
N GLU A 112 14.57 -2.08 1.94
CA GLU A 112 15.58 -1.71 0.96
C GLU A 112 14.95 -1.50 -0.42
N GLY A 113 13.77 -0.90 -0.43
CA GLY A 113 12.98 -0.73 -1.64
C GLY A 113 13.09 0.65 -2.26
N ASP A 114 12.82 0.68 -3.56
CA ASP A 114 12.66 1.92 -4.29
C ASP A 114 11.19 2.25 -4.36
N TYR A 115 10.81 3.46 -3.97
CA TYR A 115 9.41 3.84 -3.97
C TYR A 115 9.22 5.24 -4.53
N GLN A 116 8.01 5.49 -5.06
CA GLN A 116 7.63 6.80 -5.54
C GLN A 116 6.14 7.03 -5.36
N PHE A 117 5.79 8.30 -5.17
CA PHE A 117 4.42 8.78 -5.18
C PHE A 117 4.21 9.60 -6.43
N TYR A 118 3.02 9.49 -7.03
CA TYR A 118 2.65 10.30 -8.19
C TYR A 118 1.12 10.40 -8.27
N ASN A 119 0.64 11.33 -9.08
CA ASN A 119 -0.79 11.48 -9.34
C ASN A 119 -1.13 10.86 -10.69
N ASP A 120 -2.19 10.05 -10.68
CA ASP A 120 -2.81 9.52 -11.90
C ASP A 120 -4.28 9.31 -11.59
N ASN A 121 -5.08 10.37 -11.75
CA ASN A 121 -6.49 10.40 -11.37
C ASN A 121 -6.73 10.03 -9.91
N GLY A 122 -5.83 10.49 -9.06
CA GLY A 122 -5.76 10.19 -7.65
C GLY A 122 -4.32 9.98 -7.24
N LEU A 123 -4.09 9.62 -5.98
CA LEU A 123 -2.76 9.34 -5.49
C LEU A 123 -2.35 7.93 -5.84
N CYS A 124 -1.13 7.78 -6.35
CA CYS A 124 -0.52 6.48 -6.63
C CYS A 124 0.78 6.33 -5.86
N PHE A 125 1.05 5.10 -5.45
CA PHE A 125 2.28 4.72 -4.76
C PHE A 125 2.80 3.44 -5.38
N LYS A 126 4.08 3.40 -5.70
CA LYS A 126 4.73 2.21 -6.24
C LYS A 126 5.97 1.92 -5.43
N LEU A 127 6.13 0.67 -5.02
CA LEU A 127 7.27 0.18 -4.27
C LEU A 127 7.79 -1.09 -4.91
N ASN A 128 9.10 -1.15 -5.15
CA ASN A 128 9.77 -2.36 -5.62
C ASN A 128 10.87 -2.73 -4.64
N PHE A 129 10.94 -4.01 -4.28
CA PHE A 129 12.05 -4.50 -3.46
C PHE A 129 12.31 -5.97 -3.76
N VAL A 130 13.54 -6.40 -3.49
CA VAL A 130 13.92 -7.80 -3.65
C VAL A 130 13.47 -8.58 -2.43
N LEU A 131 12.69 -9.62 -2.64
CA LEU A 131 12.20 -10.48 -1.57
C LEU A 131 13.26 -11.54 -1.27
N LYS A 132 13.90 -11.42 -0.10
CA LYS A 132 14.91 -12.37 0.37
C LYS A 132 14.20 -13.46 1.17
N ASN A 133 13.46 -14.27 0.47
CA ASN A 133 12.43 -15.12 1.04
C ASN A 133 13.01 -16.23 1.89
N GLY A 134 12.91 -16.08 3.21
CA GLY A 134 13.11 -17.16 4.17
C GLY A 134 14.48 -17.78 4.23
N LYS A 135 15.42 -17.35 3.41
CA LYS A 135 16.78 -17.89 3.41
C LYS A 135 17.74 -17.08 4.25
N SER A 136 17.26 -16.00 4.69
CA SER A 136 18.04 -15.11 5.55
C SER A 136 17.72 -15.40 6.99
#